data_cd06e080805cca74cec98a2663e697ab
#
_entry.id   cd06e080805cca74cec98a2663e697ab
#
_cell.length_a   1.000
_cell.length_b   1.000
_cell.length_c   1.000
_cell.angle_alpha   90.00
_cell.angle_beta   90.00
_cell.angle_gamma   90.00
#
_symmetry.space_group_name_H-M   'P 1'
#
loop_
_entity.id
_entity.type
_entity.pdbx_description
1 polymer ?
#
loop_
_entity_poly.entity_id
_entity_poly.type
_entity_poly.pdbx_seq_one_letter_code
_entity_poly.pdbx_strand_id
1 'polypeptide(L)'
;MGAEHTAATADSVVGVKHALAHLRQGGALGLFPSGAVSDLDLWHWCVRDREWPLSVVRFIAKARVPIVPVHFLGGNSWLYYALGLIDWRVRMLRLPAELFNKRDRLVRMAIGRVVSVEEQQKILATHTIEEFGLWLRSKIYNTVPMG
;
A
#
# COMPACT_ATOMS: atom_id res chain seq x y z
N MET A 1 19.76 19.43 -14.87
CA MET A 1 19.14 18.25 -14.26
C MET A 1 18.74 18.39 -12.78
N GLY A 2 18.88 19.54 -12.14
CA GLY A 2 18.55 19.77 -10.73
C GLY A 2 17.16 20.36 -10.44
N ALA A 3 16.56 21.07 -11.37
CA ALA A 3 15.32 21.82 -11.14
C ALA A 3 14.05 20.95 -11.09
N GLU A 4 13.98 19.90 -11.88
CA GLU A 4 12.81 18.99 -11.90
C GLU A 4 12.69 18.13 -10.64
N HIS A 5 13.82 17.69 -10.08
CA HIS A 5 13.83 16.94 -8.80
C HIS A 5 13.37 17.80 -7.62
N THR A 6 13.67 19.09 -7.64
CA THR A 6 13.29 20.03 -6.56
C THR A 6 11.80 20.36 -6.60
N ALA A 7 11.22 20.52 -7.80
CA ALA A 7 9.79 20.77 -7.98
C ALA A 7 8.95 19.56 -7.57
N ALA A 8 9.29 18.36 -8.02
CA ALA A 8 8.59 17.12 -7.62
C ALA A 8 8.64 16.86 -6.10
N THR A 9 9.72 17.25 -5.44
CA THR A 9 9.84 17.13 -3.98
C THR A 9 8.97 18.16 -3.25
N ALA A 10 8.88 19.39 -3.77
CA ALA A 10 8.04 20.44 -3.20
C ALA A 10 6.55 20.08 -3.32
N ASP A 11 6.12 19.60 -4.47
CA ASP A 11 4.72 19.17 -4.71
C ASP A 11 4.35 17.98 -3.83
N SER A 12 5.25 17.03 -3.61
CA SER A 12 5.01 15.89 -2.71
C SER A 12 4.87 16.33 -1.25
N VAL A 13 5.64 17.31 -0.80
CA VAL A 13 5.52 17.88 0.56
C VAL A 13 4.20 18.62 0.76
N VAL A 14 3.75 19.36 -0.25
CA VAL A 14 2.44 20.04 -0.24
C VAL A 14 1.32 19.02 -0.15
N GLY A 15 1.34 17.95 -0.97
CA GLY A 15 0.38 16.87 -0.93
C GLY A 15 0.28 16.19 0.43
N VAL A 16 1.42 15.89 1.05
CA VAL A 16 1.47 15.31 2.42
C VAL A 16 0.84 16.25 3.46
N LYS A 17 1.11 17.56 3.38
CA LYS A 17 0.50 18.55 4.30
C LYS A 17 -1.01 18.60 4.14
N HIS A 18 -1.52 18.61 2.91
CA HIS A 18 -2.96 18.61 2.63
C HIS A 18 -3.63 17.33 3.14
N ALA A 19 -3.01 16.16 2.91
CA ALA A 19 -3.51 14.88 3.41
C ALA A 19 -3.60 14.86 4.94
N LEU A 20 -2.57 15.34 5.65
CA LEU A 20 -2.58 15.45 7.10
C LEU A 20 -3.64 16.45 7.60
N ALA A 21 -3.82 17.58 6.92
CA ALA A 21 -4.85 18.56 7.27
C ALA A 21 -6.25 17.97 7.10
N HIS A 22 -6.51 17.26 5.98
CA HIS A 22 -7.76 16.56 5.72
C HIS A 22 -8.09 15.53 6.82
N LEU A 23 -7.12 14.70 7.22
CA LEU A 23 -7.29 13.73 8.30
C LEU A 23 -7.59 14.40 9.65
N ARG A 24 -6.92 15.51 9.97
CA ARG A 24 -7.16 16.28 11.21
C ARG A 24 -8.55 16.92 11.27
N GLN A 25 -9.16 17.18 10.12
CA GLN A 25 -10.53 17.70 9.99
C GLN A 25 -11.59 16.58 10.04
N GLY A 26 -11.19 15.34 10.35
CA GLY A 26 -12.08 14.18 10.40
C GLY A 26 -12.34 13.52 9.05
N GLY A 27 -11.57 13.88 8.02
CA GLY A 27 -11.64 13.24 6.71
C GLY A 27 -11.03 11.83 6.73
N ALA A 28 -11.32 11.04 5.70
CA ALA A 28 -10.75 9.71 5.48
C ALA A 28 -9.79 9.71 4.28
N LEU A 29 -8.73 8.90 4.35
CA LEU A 29 -7.75 8.75 3.29
C LEU A 29 -7.56 7.28 2.95
N GLY A 30 -7.77 6.90 1.68
CA GLY A 30 -7.36 5.61 1.15
C GLY A 30 -5.89 5.65 0.75
N LEU A 31 -5.11 4.68 1.23
CA LEU A 31 -3.68 4.61 0.97
C LEU A 31 -3.28 3.21 0.51
N PHE A 32 -2.49 3.14 -0.56
CA PHE A 32 -1.81 1.93 -1.03
C PHE A 32 -0.32 2.06 -0.74
N PRO A 33 0.16 1.57 0.41
CA PRO A 33 1.49 1.92 0.93
C PRO A 33 2.66 1.47 0.05
N SER A 34 2.51 0.37 -0.69
CA SER A 34 3.55 -0.11 -1.61
C SER A 34 3.79 0.84 -2.79
N GLY A 35 2.83 1.71 -3.12
CA GLY A 35 2.89 2.64 -4.26
C GLY A 35 3.01 1.95 -5.63
N ALA A 36 2.95 0.62 -5.67
CA ALA A 36 3.10 -0.20 -6.86
C ALA A 36 2.15 -1.39 -6.84
N VAL A 37 1.88 -1.94 -8.01
CA VAL A 37 1.12 -3.19 -8.14
C VAL A 37 1.99 -4.33 -7.63
N SER A 38 1.36 -5.25 -6.87
CA SER A 38 2.02 -6.43 -6.30
C SER A 38 2.78 -7.23 -7.36
N ASP A 39 3.98 -7.67 -7.00
CA ASP A 39 4.85 -8.48 -7.85
C ASP A 39 4.71 -9.97 -7.50
N LEU A 40 4.99 -10.83 -8.48
CA LEU A 40 5.11 -12.26 -8.26
C LEU A 40 6.46 -12.54 -7.59
N ASP A 41 6.43 -13.04 -6.37
CA ASP A 41 7.60 -13.57 -5.69
C ASP A 41 7.83 -15.01 -6.15
N LEU A 42 8.79 -15.19 -7.07
CA LEU A 42 9.13 -16.51 -7.63
C LEU A 42 9.73 -17.46 -6.60
N TRP A 43 10.33 -16.94 -5.53
CA TRP A 43 10.96 -17.76 -4.50
C TRP A 43 9.92 -18.40 -3.59
N HIS A 44 8.82 -17.70 -3.32
CA HIS A 44 7.73 -18.18 -2.46
C HIS A 44 6.46 -18.55 -3.23
N TRP A 45 6.47 -18.46 -4.57
CA TRP A 45 5.30 -18.71 -5.44
C TRP A 45 4.03 -17.96 -5.00
N CYS A 46 4.19 -16.76 -4.48
CA CYS A 46 3.08 -15.93 -4.03
C CYS A 46 3.14 -14.51 -4.61
N VAL A 47 1.98 -13.89 -4.73
CA VAL A 47 1.87 -12.47 -5.09
C VAL A 47 2.03 -11.67 -3.81
N ARG A 48 3.05 -10.85 -3.74
CA ARG A 48 3.37 -10.05 -2.55
C ARG A 48 3.55 -8.59 -2.94
N ASP A 49 3.04 -7.69 -2.09
CA ASP A 49 3.32 -6.27 -2.23
C ASP A 49 4.80 -5.98 -1.99
N ARG A 50 5.32 -5.02 -2.74
CA ARG A 50 6.65 -4.49 -2.48
C ARG A 50 6.77 -3.96 -1.06
N GLU A 51 7.98 -3.87 -0.56
CA GLU A 51 8.24 -3.23 0.72
C GLU A 51 7.70 -1.80 0.71
N TRP A 52 7.12 -1.41 1.84
CA TRP A 52 6.59 -0.07 1.96
C TRP A 52 7.71 0.95 2.09
N PRO A 53 7.73 2.02 1.28
CA PRO A 53 8.71 3.07 1.44
C PRO A 53 8.65 3.67 2.84
N LEU A 54 9.79 3.87 3.46
CA LEU A 54 9.89 4.38 4.82
C LEU A 54 9.22 5.75 4.99
N SER A 55 9.22 6.58 3.93
CA SER A 55 8.50 7.86 3.90
C SER A 55 6.99 7.70 4.11
N VAL A 56 6.40 6.64 3.52
CA VAL A 56 4.98 6.31 3.68
C VAL A 56 4.69 5.83 5.10
N VAL A 57 5.55 4.96 5.65
CA VAL A 57 5.40 4.48 7.04
C VAL A 57 5.48 5.64 8.03
N ARG A 58 6.43 6.56 7.83
CA ARG A 58 6.55 7.80 8.63
C ARG A 58 5.33 8.71 8.50
N PHE A 59 4.77 8.83 7.31
CA PHE A 59 3.52 9.56 7.10
C PHE A 59 2.37 8.96 7.93
N ILE A 60 2.18 7.64 7.86
CA ILE A 60 1.15 6.91 8.61
C ILE A 60 1.33 7.14 10.12
N ALA A 61 2.54 6.94 10.64
CA ALA A 61 2.85 7.16 12.05
C ALA A 61 2.58 8.61 12.51
N LYS A 62 2.85 9.59 11.63
CA LYS A 62 2.62 11.01 11.90
C LYS A 62 1.16 11.42 11.83
N ALA A 63 0.35 10.72 11.06
CA ALA A 63 -1.06 11.02 10.88
C ALA A 63 -1.86 10.88 12.20
N ARG A 64 -1.50 9.91 13.05
CA ARG A 64 -2.13 9.63 14.36
C ARG A 64 -3.65 9.51 14.25
N VAL A 65 -4.12 8.74 13.29
CA VAL A 65 -5.54 8.44 13.08
C VAL A 65 -5.76 6.93 13.15
N PRO A 66 -6.96 6.44 13.48
CA PRO A 66 -7.27 5.02 13.40
C PRO A 66 -7.06 4.49 11.98
N ILE A 67 -6.56 3.26 11.86
CA ILE A 67 -6.28 2.61 10.59
C ILE A 67 -7.21 1.42 10.42
N VAL A 68 -7.87 1.32 9.28
CA VAL A 68 -8.65 0.15 8.86
C VAL A 68 -7.84 -0.63 7.84
N PRO A 69 -7.29 -1.80 8.19
CA PRO A 69 -6.63 -2.66 7.23
C PRO A 69 -7.65 -3.22 6.24
N VAL A 70 -7.35 -3.09 4.94
CA VAL A 70 -8.18 -3.66 3.87
C VAL A 70 -7.29 -4.50 2.96
N HIS A 71 -7.68 -5.74 2.76
CA HIS A 71 -7.01 -6.66 1.85
C HIS A 71 -7.93 -7.03 0.69
N PHE A 72 -7.48 -6.76 -0.53
CA PHE A 72 -8.19 -7.18 -1.73
C PHE A 72 -7.83 -8.61 -2.08
N LEU A 73 -8.84 -9.49 -2.08
CA LEU A 73 -8.68 -10.90 -2.41
C LEU A 73 -8.71 -11.08 -3.93
N GLY A 74 -7.68 -11.67 -4.48
CA GLY A 74 -7.53 -11.93 -5.91
C GLY A 74 -6.25 -11.35 -6.47
N GLY A 75 -5.89 -11.81 -7.66
CA GLY A 75 -4.69 -11.41 -8.37
C GLY A 75 -5.01 -10.90 -9.77
N ASN A 76 -4.00 -10.45 -10.47
CA ASN A 76 -4.05 -10.21 -11.90
C ASN A 76 -3.87 -11.53 -12.65
N SER A 77 -4.01 -11.53 -13.97
CA SER A 77 -3.77 -12.73 -14.76
C SER A 77 -2.33 -13.21 -14.64
N TRP A 78 -2.09 -14.52 -14.80
CA TRP A 78 -0.73 -15.06 -14.80
C TRP A 78 0.15 -14.40 -15.87
N LEU A 79 -0.45 -14.03 -17.00
CA LEU A 79 0.24 -13.33 -18.08
C LEU A 79 0.72 -11.93 -17.67
N TYR A 80 -0.04 -11.22 -16.83
CA TYR A 80 0.36 -9.94 -16.27
C TYR A 80 1.62 -10.09 -15.41
N TYR A 81 1.70 -11.14 -14.60
CA TYR A 81 2.87 -11.44 -13.78
C TYR A 81 4.06 -11.91 -14.63
N ALA A 82 3.82 -12.75 -15.63
CA ALA A 82 4.86 -13.22 -16.55
C ALA A 82 5.50 -12.07 -17.33
N LEU A 83 4.71 -11.10 -17.81
CA LEU A 83 5.24 -9.89 -18.46
C LEU A 83 6.07 -9.03 -17.51
N GLY A 84 5.74 -9.02 -16.22
CA GLY A 84 6.51 -8.32 -15.20
C GLY A 84 7.90 -8.90 -14.95
N LEU A 85 8.12 -10.17 -15.30
CA LEU A 85 9.44 -10.83 -15.25
C LEU A 85 10.35 -10.41 -16.41
N ILE A 86 9.76 -9.98 -17.53
CA ILE A 86 10.51 -9.55 -18.72
C ILE A 86 10.85 -8.06 -18.57
N ASP A 87 9.86 -7.20 -18.41
CA ASP A 87 10.04 -5.76 -18.20
C ASP A 87 8.79 -5.18 -17.53
N TRP A 88 9.01 -4.36 -16.50
CA TRP A 88 7.92 -3.68 -15.78
C TRP A 88 7.11 -2.72 -16.68
N ARG A 89 7.74 -2.13 -17.72
CA ARG A 89 7.07 -1.22 -18.67
C ARG A 89 6.07 -1.97 -19.54
N VAL A 90 6.44 -3.16 -20.01
CA VAL A 90 5.55 -4.04 -20.79
C VAL A 90 4.35 -4.46 -19.94
N ARG A 91 4.57 -4.77 -18.66
CA ARG A 91 3.49 -5.06 -17.71
C ARG A 91 2.53 -3.87 -17.53
N MET A 92 3.05 -2.64 -17.47
CA MET A 92 2.22 -1.44 -17.33
C MET A 92 1.33 -1.19 -18.53
N LEU A 93 1.76 -1.52 -19.74
CA LEU A 93 0.94 -1.43 -20.96
C LEU A 93 -0.28 -2.39 -20.91
N ARG A 94 -0.19 -3.47 -20.14
CA ARG A 94 -1.28 -4.44 -19.98
C ARG A 94 -2.29 -4.07 -18.89
N LEU A 95 -1.98 -3.10 -18.04
CA LEU A 95 -2.89 -2.67 -16.96
C LEU A 95 -4.31 -2.32 -17.44
N PRO A 96 -4.52 -1.58 -18.54
CA PRO A 96 -5.86 -1.34 -19.07
C PRO A 96 -6.58 -2.63 -19.44
N ALA A 97 -5.90 -3.60 -20.07
CA ALA A 97 -6.49 -4.89 -20.44
C ALA A 97 -6.89 -5.71 -19.20
N GLU A 98 -6.08 -5.68 -18.12
CA GLU A 98 -6.43 -6.32 -16.85
C GLU A 98 -7.67 -5.68 -16.21
N LEU A 99 -7.82 -4.38 -16.32
CA LEU A 99 -8.99 -3.66 -15.84
C LEU A 99 -10.27 -4.10 -16.60
N PHE A 100 -10.17 -4.22 -17.93
CA PHE A 100 -11.28 -4.73 -18.75
C PHE A 100 -11.58 -6.21 -18.47
N ASN A 101 -10.57 -7.04 -18.24
CA ASN A 101 -10.76 -8.45 -17.86
C ASN A 101 -11.47 -8.63 -16.51
N LYS A 102 -11.43 -7.65 -15.64
CA LYS A 102 -12.11 -7.64 -14.34
C LYS A 102 -13.49 -6.99 -14.39
N ARG A 103 -13.88 -6.46 -15.54
CA ARG A 103 -15.25 -5.96 -15.74
C ARG A 103 -16.25 -7.07 -15.43
N ASP A 104 -17.29 -6.73 -14.71
CA ASP A 104 -18.37 -7.64 -14.30
C ASP A 104 -17.91 -8.82 -13.39
N ARG A 105 -16.71 -8.78 -12.83
CA ARG A 105 -16.24 -9.73 -11.82
C ARG A 105 -16.41 -9.20 -10.41
N LEU A 106 -16.79 -10.10 -9.51
CA LEU A 106 -16.89 -9.78 -8.08
C LEU A 106 -15.50 -9.52 -7.51
N VAL A 107 -15.29 -8.30 -7.00
CA VAL A 107 -14.10 -7.96 -6.25
C VAL A 107 -14.35 -8.26 -4.78
N ARG A 108 -13.63 -9.24 -4.24
CA ARG A 108 -13.73 -9.61 -2.82
C ARG A 108 -12.68 -8.80 -2.04
N MET A 109 -13.09 -8.30 -0.88
CA MET A 109 -12.18 -7.65 0.05
C MET A 109 -12.40 -8.18 1.46
N ALA A 110 -11.33 -8.26 2.22
CA ALA A 110 -11.37 -8.56 3.65
C ALA A 110 -11.03 -7.27 4.41
N ILE A 111 -11.86 -6.91 5.37
CA ILE A 111 -11.67 -5.72 6.23
C ILE A 111 -11.25 -6.22 7.60
N GLY A 112 -10.09 -5.77 8.06
CA GLY A 112 -9.53 -6.15 9.35
C GLY A 112 -10.06 -5.32 10.50
N ARG A 113 -9.65 -5.72 11.71
CA ARG A 113 -9.93 -4.96 12.93
C ARG A 113 -9.24 -3.59 12.85
N VAL A 114 -9.96 -2.56 13.26
CA VAL A 114 -9.40 -1.21 13.37
C VAL A 114 -8.19 -1.22 14.30
N VAL A 115 -7.09 -0.66 13.82
CA VAL A 115 -5.88 -0.41 14.62
C VAL A 115 -6.02 0.98 15.23
N SER A 116 -6.18 1.04 16.55
CA SER A 116 -6.35 2.31 17.24
C SER A 116 -5.07 3.13 17.32
N VAL A 117 -5.20 4.42 17.61
CA VAL A 117 -4.02 5.30 17.79
C VAL A 117 -3.18 4.84 18.97
N GLU A 118 -3.81 4.38 20.05
CA GLU A 118 -3.12 3.87 21.25
C GLU A 118 -2.31 2.61 20.93
N GLU A 119 -2.87 1.69 20.12
CA GLU A 119 -2.16 0.48 19.67
C GLU A 119 -0.94 0.85 18.83
N GLN A 120 -1.08 1.81 17.90
CA GLN A 120 0.03 2.33 17.10
C GLN A 120 1.12 2.95 17.98
N GLN A 121 0.76 3.78 18.96
CA GLN A 121 1.71 4.44 19.84
C GLN A 121 2.47 3.46 20.75
N LYS A 122 1.82 2.38 21.21
CA LYS A 122 2.49 1.31 21.97
C LYS A 122 3.60 0.65 21.15
N ILE A 123 3.34 0.35 19.88
CA ILE A 123 4.36 -0.26 19.02
C ILE A 123 5.48 0.74 18.73
N LEU A 124 5.16 1.99 18.40
CA LEU A 124 6.16 3.03 18.12
C LEU A 124 7.02 3.40 19.34
N ALA A 125 6.57 3.13 20.56
CA ALA A 125 7.34 3.37 21.76
C ALA A 125 8.45 2.32 22.00
N THR A 126 8.34 1.13 21.43
CA THR A 126 9.21 -0.02 21.70
C THR A 126 9.90 -0.57 20.45
N HIS A 127 9.50 -0.15 19.26
CA HIS A 127 9.99 -0.65 17.98
C HIS A 127 10.44 0.50 17.08
N THR A 128 11.29 0.18 16.13
CA THR A 128 11.72 1.12 15.08
C THR A 128 10.57 1.42 14.12
N ILE A 129 10.74 2.45 13.32
CA ILE A 129 9.73 2.82 12.32
C ILE A 129 9.59 1.75 11.23
N GLU A 130 10.67 1.04 10.92
CA GLU A 130 10.71 -0.10 10.01
C GLU A 130 9.88 -1.27 10.56
N GLU A 131 10.10 -1.63 11.81
CA GLU A 131 9.35 -2.69 12.51
C GLU A 131 7.87 -2.35 12.65
N PHE A 132 7.54 -1.08 12.91
CA PHE A 132 6.16 -0.60 12.88
C PHE A 132 5.52 -0.81 11.49
N GLY A 133 6.25 -0.53 10.41
CA GLY A 133 5.79 -0.78 9.05
C GLY A 133 5.50 -2.26 8.79
N LEU A 134 6.40 -3.16 9.21
CA LEU A 134 6.24 -4.62 9.10
C LEU A 134 5.06 -5.11 9.92
N TRP A 135 4.92 -4.64 11.15
CA TRP A 135 3.80 -4.95 12.02
C TRP A 135 2.46 -4.51 11.41
N LEU A 136 2.37 -3.29 10.90
CA LEU A 136 1.15 -2.79 10.27
C LEU A 136 0.81 -3.57 8.99
N ARG A 137 1.81 -3.92 8.19
CA ARG A 137 1.65 -4.78 7.01
C ARG A 137 1.09 -6.16 7.40
N SER A 138 1.56 -6.76 8.51
CA SER A 138 1.05 -8.04 8.98
C SER A 138 -0.44 -7.99 9.33
N LYS A 139 -0.96 -6.85 9.80
CA LYS A 139 -2.39 -6.66 10.08
C LYS A 139 -3.26 -6.78 8.81
N ILE A 140 -2.74 -6.38 7.65
CA ILE A 140 -3.45 -6.50 6.36
C ILE A 140 -3.51 -7.97 5.94
N TYR A 141 -2.38 -8.69 5.97
CA TYR A 141 -2.32 -10.07 5.51
C TYR A 141 -3.03 -11.05 6.45
N ASN A 142 -2.96 -10.82 7.76
CA ASN A 142 -3.66 -11.65 8.75
C ASN A 142 -5.19 -11.42 8.79
N THR A 143 -5.70 -10.51 7.96
CA THR A 143 -7.15 -10.27 7.81
C THR A 143 -7.83 -11.40 7.04
N VAL A 144 -7.07 -12.18 6.26
CA VAL A 144 -7.58 -13.31 5.48
C VAL A 144 -7.42 -14.57 6.31
N PRO A 145 -8.51 -15.31 6.65
CA PRO A 145 -8.36 -16.64 7.22
C PRO A 145 -7.60 -17.52 6.24
N MET A 146 -6.54 -18.15 6.72
CA MET A 146 -5.84 -19.19 5.96
C MET A 146 -6.83 -20.34 5.76
N GLY A 147 -7.35 -20.46 4.53
CA GLY A 147 -8.19 -21.58 4.09
C GLY A 147 -7.35 -22.81 3.81
#